data_fbc08d2ffd65dc8f907ca06e964b4ab7
#
_entry.id   fbc08d2ffd65dc8f907ca06e964b4ab7
#
_cell.length_a   1.000
_cell.length_b   1.000
_cell.length_c   1.000
_cell.angle_alpha   90.00
_cell.angle_beta   90.00
_cell.angle_gamma   90.00
#
_symmetry.space_group_name_H-M   'P 1'
#
loop_
_entity.id
_entity.type
_entity.pdbx_description
1 polymer ?
#
loop_
_entity_poly.entity_id
_entity_poly.type
_entity_poly.pdbx_seq_one_letter_code
_entity_poly.pdbx_strand_id
1 'polypeptide(L)'
;MLFRSEYTGKFPFKDVYFTGIVRDKLGRKMSKSLGNSPDPLDLIDKYGADGVRMGMMLSAPAGNDILFDESLCEQGRNFCNKIWNAFRLVQGWTVSETLPQNDVAALAINWFGAQMRSSAAVIADHFSKYRLSDALMEVYHLFWDEFSAWFLELVKPAYGQAIDAATYQATLSFFNDLLHLLHPFMPFITEELWQNISERRDGESIM
;
A
#
# COMPACT_ATOMS: atom_id res chain seq x y z
N MET A 1 33.30 5.90 6.24
CA MET A 1 32.74 7.08 6.90
C MET A 1 33.82 8.02 7.43
N LEU A 2 34.69 7.60 8.33
CA LEU A 2 35.78 8.37 8.91
C LEU A 2 36.71 9.05 7.88
N PHE A 3 37.17 8.32 6.86
CA PHE A 3 38.04 8.88 5.82
C PHE A 3 37.46 10.07 5.07
N ARG A 4 36.17 10.02 4.75
CA ARG A 4 35.52 11.13 4.04
C ARG A 4 35.34 12.35 4.93
N SER A 5 34.93 12.17 6.20
CA SER A 5 34.79 13.26 7.16
C SER A 5 36.15 13.94 7.43
N GLU A 6 37.18 13.15 7.60
CA GLU A 6 38.55 13.66 7.82
C GLU A 6 39.10 14.41 6.61
N TYR A 7 38.88 13.87 5.41
CA TYR A 7 39.39 14.46 4.17
C TYR A 7 38.60 15.71 3.72
N THR A 8 37.27 15.70 3.87
CA THR A 8 36.40 16.78 3.37
C THR A 8 35.93 17.75 4.44
N GLY A 9 36.11 17.44 5.72
CA GLY A 9 35.58 18.20 6.85
C GLY A 9 34.06 18.22 6.94
N LYS A 10 33.36 17.34 6.18
CA LYS A 10 31.89 17.30 6.12
C LYS A 10 31.40 15.90 6.41
N PHE A 11 30.30 15.81 7.17
CA PHE A 11 29.60 14.53 7.33
C PHE A 11 29.01 14.06 5.99
N PRO A 12 29.19 12.77 5.61
CA PRO A 12 28.72 12.24 4.32
C PRO A 12 27.21 12.08 4.25
N PHE A 13 26.52 12.00 5.38
CA PHE A 13 25.10 11.77 5.49
C PHE A 13 24.47 12.77 6.45
N LYS A 14 23.23 13.20 6.15
CA LYS A 14 22.43 14.03 7.05
C LYS A 14 21.72 13.12 8.07
N ASP A 15 21.13 12.04 7.57
CA ASP A 15 20.41 11.07 8.36
C ASP A 15 21.00 9.68 8.18
N VAL A 16 21.01 8.87 9.24
CA VAL A 16 21.45 7.48 9.22
C VAL A 16 20.39 6.63 9.89
N TYR A 17 19.76 5.77 9.08
CA TYR A 17 18.75 4.83 9.57
C TYR A 17 19.33 3.43 9.70
N PHE A 18 19.24 2.85 10.89
CA PHE A 18 19.69 1.47 11.14
C PHE A 18 18.49 0.53 11.03
N THR A 19 18.55 -0.40 10.08
CA THR A 19 17.60 -1.49 9.98
C THR A 19 17.89 -2.57 11.01
N GLY A 20 16.85 -3.25 11.51
CA GLY A 20 17.00 -4.40 12.40
C GLY A 20 17.60 -5.61 11.70
N ILE A 21 18.11 -6.56 12.50
CA ILE A 21 18.55 -7.87 12.02
C ILE A 21 17.33 -8.78 11.90
N VAL A 22 17.24 -9.52 10.80
CA VAL A 22 16.16 -10.51 10.62
C VAL A 22 16.44 -11.73 11.49
N ARG A 23 15.46 -12.08 12.32
CA ARG A 23 15.47 -13.23 13.22
C ARG A 23 14.29 -14.16 12.93
N ASP A 24 14.44 -15.42 13.26
CA ASP A 24 13.35 -16.38 13.20
C ASP A 24 12.33 -16.18 14.35
N LYS A 25 11.24 -16.92 14.33
CA LYS A 25 10.19 -16.86 15.38
C LYS A 25 10.69 -17.16 16.79
N LEU A 26 11.86 -17.80 16.93
CA LEU A 26 12.50 -18.08 18.22
C LEU A 26 13.52 -17.00 18.63
N GLY A 27 13.59 -15.90 17.87
CA GLY A 27 14.51 -14.79 18.13
C GLY A 27 15.97 -15.09 17.73
N ARG A 28 16.26 -16.21 17.04
CA ARG A 28 17.63 -16.54 16.59
C ARG A 28 17.94 -15.82 15.29
N LYS A 29 19.17 -15.36 15.14
CA LYS A 29 19.63 -14.78 13.89
C LYS A 29 19.48 -15.78 12.74
N MET A 30 18.84 -15.36 11.64
CA MET A 30 18.73 -16.19 10.45
C MET A 30 20.08 -16.43 9.81
N SER A 31 20.37 -17.68 9.45
CA SER A 31 21.54 -18.06 8.66
C SER A 31 21.28 -19.31 7.84
N LYS A 32 21.97 -19.42 6.69
CA LYS A 32 21.90 -20.61 5.84
C LYS A 32 22.40 -21.86 6.55
N SER A 33 23.43 -21.73 7.40
CA SER A 33 24.00 -22.85 8.16
C SER A 33 23.08 -23.43 9.21
N LEU A 34 22.13 -22.64 9.74
CA LEU A 34 21.12 -23.10 10.69
C LEU A 34 19.84 -23.61 10.00
N GLY A 35 19.73 -23.46 8.68
CA GLY A 35 18.54 -23.84 7.93
C GLY A 35 17.27 -23.07 8.30
N ASN A 36 17.39 -21.94 9.01
CA ASN A 36 16.27 -21.11 9.45
C ASN A 36 16.08 -19.84 8.61
N SER A 37 16.74 -19.76 7.44
CA SER A 37 16.61 -18.65 6.49
C SER A 37 15.89 -19.17 5.24
N PRO A 38 14.61 -18.86 5.03
CA PRO A 38 13.91 -19.24 3.81
C PRO A 38 14.57 -18.58 2.59
N ASP A 39 14.47 -19.22 1.43
CA ASP A 39 14.93 -18.61 0.19
C ASP A 39 13.94 -17.50 -0.20
N PRO A 40 14.40 -16.27 -0.45
CA PRO A 40 13.52 -15.18 -0.89
C PRO A 40 12.78 -15.49 -2.20
N LEU A 41 13.36 -16.26 -3.11
CA LEU A 41 12.71 -16.62 -4.38
C LEU A 41 11.55 -17.57 -4.13
N ASP A 42 11.70 -18.56 -3.25
CA ASP A 42 10.60 -19.46 -2.87
C ASP A 42 9.44 -18.69 -2.22
N LEU A 43 9.74 -17.68 -1.40
CA LEU A 43 8.73 -16.80 -0.81
C LEU A 43 8.01 -15.95 -1.89
N ILE A 44 8.76 -15.43 -2.86
CA ILE A 44 8.20 -14.64 -3.96
C ILE A 44 7.30 -15.53 -4.85
N ASP A 45 7.72 -16.73 -5.17
CA ASP A 45 6.91 -17.68 -5.93
C ASP A 45 5.60 -18.05 -5.22
N LYS A 46 5.64 -18.14 -3.89
CA LYS A 46 4.48 -18.51 -3.07
C LYS A 46 3.52 -17.36 -2.79
N TYR A 47 4.05 -16.16 -2.51
CA TYR A 47 3.28 -15.03 -2.00
C TYR A 47 3.27 -13.81 -2.91
N GLY A 48 4.05 -13.82 -3.99
CA GLY A 48 4.29 -12.67 -4.84
C GLY A 48 5.28 -11.67 -4.22
N ALA A 49 5.95 -10.89 -5.06
CA ALA A 49 6.96 -9.93 -4.60
C ALA A 49 6.37 -8.89 -3.62
N ASP A 50 5.22 -8.31 -3.94
CA ASP A 50 4.55 -7.34 -3.06
C ASP A 50 4.06 -7.95 -1.74
N GLY A 51 3.62 -9.22 -1.75
CA GLY A 51 3.25 -9.94 -0.54
C GLY A 51 4.43 -10.11 0.41
N VAL A 52 5.60 -10.48 -0.13
CA VAL A 52 6.84 -10.60 0.65
C VAL A 52 7.31 -9.24 1.15
N ARG A 53 7.31 -8.20 0.30
CA ARG A 53 7.69 -6.83 0.69
C ARG A 53 6.82 -6.33 1.85
N MET A 54 5.51 -6.46 1.72
CA MET A 54 4.58 -6.07 2.79
C MET A 54 4.83 -6.84 4.07
N GLY A 55 4.99 -8.17 4.00
CA GLY A 55 5.27 -9.00 5.18
C GLY A 55 6.55 -8.58 5.91
N MET A 56 7.61 -8.30 5.15
CA MET A 56 8.87 -7.80 5.72
C MET A 56 8.70 -6.43 6.37
N MET A 57 7.98 -5.51 5.72
CA MET A 57 7.77 -4.16 6.25
C MET A 57 6.88 -4.16 7.50
N LEU A 58 5.85 -5.00 7.57
CA LEU A 58 5.02 -5.16 8.77
C LEU A 58 5.81 -5.73 9.96
N SER A 59 6.83 -6.55 9.67
CA SER A 59 7.70 -7.15 10.70
C SER A 59 8.81 -6.22 11.18
N ALA A 60 8.97 -5.04 10.59
CA ALA A 60 10.14 -4.17 10.78
C ALA A 60 9.81 -2.88 11.56
N PRO A 61 9.49 -2.98 12.87
CA PRO A 61 9.31 -1.78 13.69
C PRO A 61 10.62 -1.00 13.80
N ALA A 62 10.51 0.33 13.80
CA ALA A 62 11.68 1.21 13.89
C ALA A 62 12.51 0.91 15.15
N GLY A 63 13.82 0.70 14.96
CA GLY A 63 14.79 0.51 16.06
C GLY A 63 14.85 -0.88 16.68
N ASN A 64 14.10 -1.86 16.18
CA ASN A 64 14.11 -3.24 16.69
C ASN A 64 14.52 -4.25 15.62
N ASP A 65 14.90 -5.45 16.06
CA ASP A 65 15.12 -6.59 15.17
C ASP A 65 13.80 -7.05 14.54
N ILE A 66 13.90 -7.57 13.32
CA ILE A 66 12.77 -8.05 12.54
C ILE A 66 12.52 -9.51 12.91
N LEU A 67 11.42 -9.80 13.58
CA LEU A 67 10.94 -11.17 13.79
C LEU A 67 10.16 -11.61 12.54
N PHE A 68 10.83 -12.32 11.65
CA PHE A 68 10.21 -12.78 10.42
C PHE A 68 9.17 -13.86 10.68
N ASP A 69 7.97 -13.60 10.22
CA ASP A 69 6.87 -14.56 10.19
C ASP A 69 6.30 -14.66 8.76
N GLU A 70 6.36 -15.86 8.20
CA GLU A 70 5.85 -16.14 6.85
C GLU A 70 4.33 -15.86 6.72
N SER A 71 3.58 -15.92 7.83
CA SER A 71 2.16 -15.56 7.83
C SER A 71 1.90 -14.09 7.46
N LEU A 72 2.87 -13.22 7.69
CA LEU A 72 2.77 -11.82 7.26
C LEU A 72 2.93 -11.66 5.75
N CYS A 73 3.72 -12.54 5.10
CA CYS A 73 3.77 -12.60 3.63
C CYS A 73 2.43 -13.07 3.04
N GLU A 74 1.77 -14.01 3.70
CA GLU A 74 0.42 -14.44 3.33
C GLU A 74 -0.60 -13.31 3.51
N GLN A 75 -0.52 -12.54 4.59
CA GLN A 75 -1.34 -11.33 4.79
C GLN A 75 -1.11 -10.33 3.65
N GLY A 76 0.15 -10.11 3.27
CA GLY A 76 0.50 -9.25 2.13
C GLY A 76 -0.10 -9.73 0.82
N ARG A 77 -0.03 -11.03 0.52
CA ARG A 77 -0.69 -11.63 -0.66
C ARG A 77 -2.21 -11.42 -0.62
N ASN A 78 -2.83 -11.65 0.53
CA ASN A 78 -4.27 -11.47 0.68
C ASN A 78 -4.67 -10.00 0.50
N PHE A 79 -3.82 -9.07 0.89
CA PHE A 79 -4.03 -7.65 0.64
C PHE A 79 -3.90 -7.31 -0.85
N CYS A 80 -2.91 -7.86 -1.57
CA CYS A 80 -2.86 -7.74 -3.04
C CYS A 80 -4.15 -8.22 -3.70
N ASN A 81 -4.66 -9.38 -3.28
CA ASN A 81 -5.93 -9.91 -3.79
C ASN A 81 -7.12 -8.99 -3.48
N LYS A 82 -7.13 -8.36 -2.30
CA LYS A 82 -8.17 -7.40 -1.91
C LYS A 82 -8.15 -6.17 -2.81
N ILE A 83 -6.96 -5.60 -3.07
CA ILE A 83 -6.77 -4.45 -3.94
C ILE A 83 -7.22 -4.78 -5.37
N TRP A 84 -6.79 -5.93 -5.89
CA TRP A 84 -7.16 -6.41 -7.22
C TRP A 84 -8.68 -6.61 -7.37
N ASN A 85 -9.31 -7.21 -6.37
CA ASN A 85 -10.76 -7.44 -6.39
C ASN A 85 -11.56 -6.14 -6.29
N ALA A 86 -11.10 -5.17 -5.49
CA ALA A 86 -11.69 -3.83 -5.43
C ALA A 86 -11.59 -3.12 -6.80
N PHE A 87 -10.44 -3.22 -7.46
CA PHE A 87 -10.26 -2.69 -8.81
C PHE A 87 -11.22 -3.32 -9.81
N ARG A 88 -11.29 -4.65 -9.84
CA ARG A 88 -12.22 -5.37 -10.74
C ARG A 88 -13.68 -5.04 -10.49
N LEU A 89 -14.06 -4.82 -9.22
CA LEU A 89 -15.41 -4.39 -8.86
C LEU A 89 -15.72 -3.04 -9.50
N VAL A 90 -14.85 -2.05 -9.31
CA VAL A 90 -15.05 -0.69 -9.83
C VAL A 90 -15.05 -0.67 -11.37
N GLN A 91 -14.13 -1.38 -11.99
CA GLN A 91 -14.04 -1.50 -13.45
C GLN A 91 -15.26 -2.18 -14.07
N GLY A 92 -15.95 -3.04 -13.33
CA GLY A 92 -17.15 -3.75 -13.78
C GLY A 92 -18.43 -2.92 -13.70
N TRP A 93 -18.40 -1.70 -13.18
CA TRP A 93 -19.60 -0.86 -13.09
C TRP A 93 -19.99 -0.26 -14.44
N THR A 94 -21.27 -0.27 -14.74
CA THR A 94 -21.82 0.46 -15.89
C THR A 94 -22.03 1.91 -15.50
N VAL A 95 -21.46 2.85 -16.25
CA VAL A 95 -21.55 4.29 -15.98
C VAL A 95 -22.66 4.93 -16.82
N SER A 96 -23.44 5.82 -16.22
CA SER A 96 -24.47 6.62 -16.88
C SER A 96 -24.17 8.11 -16.74
N GLU A 97 -24.04 8.79 -17.87
CA GLU A 97 -23.83 10.25 -17.92
C GLU A 97 -25.10 11.05 -17.57
N THR A 98 -26.25 10.42 -17.61
CA THR A 98 -27.53 11.08 -17.39
C THR A 98 -28.12 10.83 -15.99
N LEU A 99 -27.56 9.89 -15.25
CA LEU A 99 -28.01 9.58 -13.90
C LEU A 99 -27.51 10.68 -12.93
N PRO A 100 -28.41 11.32 -12.16
CA PRO A 100 -27.97 12.29 -11.16
C PRO A 100 -27.31 11.59 -9.98
N GLN A 101 -26.27 12.22 -9.43
CA GLN A 101 -25.63 11.74 -8.19
C GLN A 101 -26.66 11.77 -7.05
N ASN A 102 -26.72 10.69 -6.27
CA ASN A 102 -27.59 10.64 -5.10
C ASN A 102 -26.89 11.23 -3.86
N ASP A 103 -27.69 11.68 -2.88
CA ASP A 103 -27.19 12.34 -1.68
C ASP A 103 -26.28 11.43 -0.83
N VAL A 104 -26.54 10.12 -0.80
CA VAL A 104 -25.72 9.15 -0.05
C VAL A 104 -24.33 9.04 -0.66
N ALA A 105 -24.24 8.97 -1.99
CA ALA A 105 -22.96 8.95 -2.68
C ALA A 105 -22.18 10.26 -2.48
N ALA A 106 -22.86 11.40 -2.58
CA ALA A 106 -22.23 12.70 -2.32
C ALA A 106 -21.69 12.80 -0.88
N LEU A 107 -22.46 12.33 0.10
CA LEU A 107 -22.02 12.28 1.50
C LEU A 107 -20.84 11.33 1.69
N ALA A 108 -20.89 10.14 1.10
CA ALA A 108 -19.81 9.15 1.17
C ALA A 108 -18.50 9.68 0.57
N ILE A 109 -18.56 10.38 -0.56
CA ILE A 109 -17.40 11.02 -1.20
C ILE A 109 -16.80 12.09 -0.27
N ASN A 110 -17.62 12.95 0.32
CA ASN A 110 -17.16 13.98 1.23
C ASN A 110 -16.49 13.37 2.49
N TRP A 111 -17.11 12.35 3.05
CA TRP A 111 -16.62 11.62 4.20
C TRP A 111 -15.27 10.95 3.89
N PHE A 112 -15.19 10.15 2.83
CA PHE A 112 -13.96 9.46 2.49
C PHE A 112 -12.83 10.41 2.09
N GLY A 113 -13.16 11.50 1.39
CA GLY A 113 -12.19 12.57 1.10
C GLY A 113 -11.62 13.22 2.36
N ALA A 114 -12.41 13.35 3.45
CA ALA A 114 -11.91 13.81 4.74
C ALA A 114 -11.00 12.77 5.40
N GLN A 115 -11.36 11.47 5.36
CA GLN A 115 -10.51 10.38 5.84
C GLN A 115 -9.18 10.33 5.11
N MET A 116 -9.19 10.39 3.77
CA MET A 116 -7.96 10.43 2.95
C MET A 116 -7.00 11.54 3.40
N ARG A 117 -7.51 12.77 3.59
CA ARG A 117 -6.68 13.90 4.03
C ARG A 117 -6.10 13.69 5.43
N SER A 118 -6.91 13.14 6.34
CA SER A 118 -6.48 12.83 7.71
C SER A 118 -5.38 11.78 7.71
N SER A 119 -5.61 10.64 7.06
CA SER A 119 -4.63 9.56 6.97
C SER A 119 -3.36 9.98 6.23
N ALA A 120 -3.47 10.78 5.16
CA ALA A 120 -2.29 11.29 4.46
C ALA A 120 -1.38 12.13 5.39
N ALA A 121 -1.96 12.94 6.29
CA ALA A 121 -1.18 13.69 7.26
C ALA A 121 -0.48 12.78 8.28
N VAL A 122 -1.16 11.74 8.76
CA VAL A 122 -0.60 10.73 9.68
C VAL A 122 0.53 9.94 8.98
N ILE A 123 0.33 9.51 7.74
CA ILE A 123 1.33 8.82 6.94
C ILE A 123 2.57 9.70 6.75
N ALA A 124 2.38 10.98 6.41
CA ALA A 124 3.49 11.93 6.26
C ALA A 124 4.28 12.11 7.56
N ASP A 125 3.60 12.18 8.71
CA ASP A 125 4.23 12.24 10.03
C ASP A 125 5.06 10.96 10.30
N HIS A 126 4.53 9.79 10.02
CA HIS A 126 5.26 8.53 10.16
C HIS A 126 6.50 8.49 9.26
N PHE A 127 6.40 8.89 8.00
CA PHE A 127 7.56 8.97 7.10
C PHE A 127 8.62 9.96 7.63
N SER A 128 8.21 11.12 8.15
CA SER A 128 9.14 12.11 8.72
C SER A 128 9.94 11.60 9.92
N LYS A 129 9.38 10.59 10.61
CA LYS A 129 9.96 9.91 11.78
C LYS A 129 10.58 8.55 11.44
N TYR A 130 10.68 8.18 10.17
CA TYR A 130 11.17 6.88 9.69
C TYR A 130 10.38 5.67 10.24
N ARG A 131 9.11 5.84 10.58
CA ARG A 131 8.22 4.78 11.06
C ARG A 131 7.50 4.12 9.88
N LEU A 132 8.25 3.38 9.09
CA LEU A 132 7.74 2.85 7.81
C LEU A 132 6.64 1.79 8.00
N SER A 133 6.76 0.95 9.05
CA SER A 133 5.73 -0.04 9.38
C SER A 133 4.41 0.62 9.79
N ASP A 134 4.48 1.69 10.60
CA ASP A 134 3.29 2.43 11.04
C ASP A 134 2.63 3.15 9.84
N ALA A 135 3.44 3.73 8.94
CA ALA A 135 2.94 4.31 7.70
C ALA A 135 2.20 3.27 6.84
N LEU A 136 2.79 2.08 6.65
CA LEU A 136 2.17 0.99 5.91
C LEU A 136 0.85 0.54 6.57
N MET A 137 0.81 0.40 7.89
CA MET A 137 -0.40 0.02 8.61
C MET A 137 -1.52 1.05 8.44
N GLU A 138 -1.21 2.34 8.46
CA GLU A 138 -2.20 3.40 8.21
C GLU A 138 -2.77 3.29 6.78
N VAL A 139 -1.92 3.09 5.76
CA VAL A 139 -2.39 2.89 4.38
C VAL A 139 -3.22 1.61 4.27
N TYR A 140 -2.82 0.54 4.94
CA TYR A 140 -3.56 -0.72 4.98
C TYR A 140 -4.97 -0.53 5.52
N HIS A 141 -5.12 0.13 6.68
CA HIS A 141 -6.43 0.41 7.29
C HIS A 141 -7.27 1.34 6.42
N LEU A 142 -6.68 2.41 5.87
CA LEU A 142 -7.37 3.32 4.97
C LEU A 142 -7.95 2.58 3.75
N PHE A 143 -7.18 1.64 3.17
CA PHE A 143 -7.66 0.87 2.02
C PHE A 143 -8.64 -0.23 2.42
N TRP A 144 -8.29 -1.06 3.41
CA TRP A 144 -9.06 -2.26 3.75
C TRP A 144 -10.36 -1.91 4.44
N ASP A 145 -10.29 -1.09 5.49
CA ASP A 145 -11.44 -0.81 6.35
C ASP A 145 -12.27 0.36 5.79
N GLU A 146 -11.64 1.48 5.46
CA GLU A 146 -12.39 2.69 5.10
C GLU A 146 -12.83 2.67 3.62
N PHE A 147 -11.90 2.43 2.69
CA PHE A 147 -12.23 2.42 1.27
C PHE A 147 -13.04 1.20 0.87
N SER A 148 -12.48 0.01 1.12
CA SER A 148 -13.07 -1.23 0.59
C SER A 148 -14.29 -1.70 1.37
N ALA A 149 -14.28 -1.62 2.72
CA ALA A 149 -15.38 -2.13 3.54
C ALA A 149 -16.52 -1.11 3.69
N TRP A 150 -16.25 0.20 3.65
CA TRP A 150 -17.28 1.22 3.81
C TRP A 150 -17.55 2.00 2.54
N PHE A 151 -16.56 2.73 2.00
CA PHE A 151 -16.80 3.64 0.89
C PHE A 151 -17.37 2.92 -0.33
N LEU A 152 -16.74 1.83 -0.78
CA LEU A 152 -17.24 1.08 -1.94
C LEU A 152 -18.63 0.50 -1.71
N GLU A 153 -18.96 0.06 -0.49
CA GLU A 153 -20.29 -0.45 -0.17
C GLU A 153 -21.37 0.65 -0.20
N LEU A 154 -21.01 1.88 0.21
CA LEU A 154 -21.94 3.02 0.20
C LEU A 154 -22.22 3.54 -1.22
N VAL A 155 -21.23 3.44 -2.13
CA VAL A 155 -21.36 4.03 -3.48
C VAL A 155 -21.65 3.00 -4.57
N LYS A 156 -21.45 1.70 -4.33
CA LYS A 156 -21.69 0.69 -5.35
C LYS A 156 -23.12 0.71 -5.86
N PRO A 157 -23.34 0.61 -7.18
CA PRO A 157 -24.69 0.52 -7.73
C PRO A 157 -25.35 -0.79 -7.30
N ALA A 158 -26.68 -0.81 -7.23
CA ALA A 158 -27.42 -2.05 -7.07
C ALA A 158 -27.16 -2.98 -8.26
N TYR A 159 -27.29 -4.28 -8.03
CA TYR A 159 -27.02 -5.28 -9.07
C TYR A 159 -27.79 -4.99 -10.38
N GLY A 160 -27.06 -4.92 -11.49
CA GLY A 160 -27.62 -4.62 -12.81
C GLY A 160 -28.00 -3.17 -13.03
N GLN A 161 -27.70 -2.25 -12.11
CA GLN A 161 -27.93 -0.82 -12.26
C GLN A 161 -26.64 -0.09 -12.64
N ALA A 162 -26.78 1.08 -13.25
CA ALA A 162 -25.67 1.96 -13.56
C ALA A 162 -25.34 2.87 -12.36
N ILE A 163 -24.09 3.30 -12.28
CA ILE A 163 -23.61 4.36 -11.39
C ILE A 163 -23.58 5.68 -12.14
N ASP A 164 -23.81 6.79 -11.45
CA ASP A 164 -23.63 8.12 -12.04
C ASP A 164 -22.15 8.44 -12.28
N ALA A 165 -21.88 9.22 -13.33
CA ALA A 165 -20.52 9.55 -13.76
C ALA A 165 -19.72 10.29 -12.67
N ALA A 166 -20.34 11.18 -11.89
CA ALA A 166 -19.64 11.95 -10.85
C ALA A 166 -19.14 11.05 -9.73
N THR A 167 -19.96 10.11 -9.25
CA THR A 167 -19.57 9.14 -8.22
C THR A 167 -18.49 8.18 -8.75
N TYR A 168 -18.61 7.72 -9.99
CA TYR A 168 -17.61 6.86 -10.62
C TYR A 168 -16.24 7.54 -10.71
N GLN A 169 -16.20 8.79 -11.23
CA GLN A 169 -14.97 9.55 -11.35
C GLN A 169 -14.32 9.85 -9.98
N ALA A 170 -15.11 10.19 -8.97
CA ALA A 170 -14.61 10.37 -7.61
C ALA A 170 -14.00 9.07 -7.06
N THR A 171 -14.64 7.91 -7.32
CA THR A 171 -14.13 6.60 -6.92
C THR A 171 -12.79 6.29 -7.59
N LEU A 172 -12.65 6.54 -8.90
CA LEU A 172 -11.39 6.36 -9.61
C LEU A 172 -10.30 7.29 -9.10
N SER A 173 -10.63 8.55 -8.78
CA SER A 173 -9.68 9.49 -8.19
C SER A 173 -9.14 9.00 -6.86
N PHE A 174 -10.02 8.55 -5.95
CA PHE A 174 -9.61 7.98 -4.66
C PHE A 174 -8.78 6.70 -4.83
N PHE A 175 -9.17 5.86 -5.77
CA PHE A 175 -8.39 4.65 -6.06
C PHE A 175 -6.98 5.00 -6.54
N ASN A 176 -6.86 5.96 -7.45
CA ASN A 176 -5.58 6.46 -7.93
C ASN A 176 -4.70 7.00 -6.78
N ASP A 177 -5.26 7.81 -5.88
CA ASP A 177 -4.52 8.36 -4.74
C ASP A 177 -4.06 7.26 -3.77
N LEU A 178 -4.92 6.25 -3.54
CA LEU A 178 -4.55 5.07 -2.73
C LEU A 178 -3.43 4.25 -3.36
N LEU A 179 -3.40 4.11 -4.70
CA LEU A 179 -2.30 3.45 -5.39
C LEU A 179 -0.98 4.20 -5.19
N HIS A 180 -0.98 5.54 -5.22
CA HIS A 180 0.23 6.34 -4.93
C HIS A 180 0.69 6.17 -3.48
N LEU A 181 -0.21 6.13 -2.51
CA LEU A 181 0.14 5.89 -1.11
C LEU A 181 0.70 4.48 -0.87
N LEU A 182 0.23 3.48 -1.62
CA LEU A 182 0.68 2.09 -1.53
C LEU A 182 2.00 1.85 -2.29
N HIS A 183 2.27 2.63 -3.33
CA HIS A 183 3.37 2.36 -4.27
C HIS A 183 4.75 2.20 -3.62
N PRO A 184 5.16 2.98 -2.62
CA PRO A 184 6.45 2.79 -1.95
C PRO A 184 6.63 1.39 -1.33
N PHE A 185 5.53 0.75 -0.94
CA PHE A 185 5.52 -0.55 -0.28
C PHE A 185 5.28 -1.71 -1.26
N MET A 186 4.37 -1.53 -2.22
CA MET A 186 3.85 -2.56 -3.11
C MET A 186 3.90 -2.10 -4.58
N PRO A 187 5.12 -1.92 -5.15
CA PRO A 187 5.29 -1.25 -6.44
C PRO A 187 4.74 -2.01 -7.63
N PHE A 188 4.66 -3.35 -7.58
CA PHE A 188 4.28 -4.12 -8.76
C PHE A 188 2.78 -4.09 -9.01
N ILE A 189 1.96 -4.40 -8.00
CA ILE A 189 0.51 -4.36 -8.14
C ILE A 189 -0.01 -2.93 -8.36
N THR A 190 0.59 -1.96 -7.70
CA THR A 190 0.15 -0.56 -7.84
C THR A 190 0.47 -0.01 -9.23
N GLU A 191 1.64 -0.30 -9.78
CA GLU A 191 1.97 0.07 -11.17
C GLU A 191 1.01 -0.61 -12.15
N GLU A 192 0.80 -1.93 -12.03
CA GLU A 192 -0.11 -2.68 -12.90
C GLU A 192 -1.51 -2.08 -12.91
N LEU A 193 -2.07 -1.80 -11.73
CA LEU A 193 -3.41 -1.23 -11.62
C LEU A 193 -3.46 0.22 -12.10
N TRP A 194 -2.42 1.01 -11.82
CA TRP A 194 -2.34 2.39 -12.25
C TRP A 194 -2.30 2.53 -13.78
N GLN A 195 -1.60 1.62 -14.46
CA GLN A 195 -1.60 1.54 -15.93
C GLN A 195 -2.97 1.19 -16.50
N ASN A 196 -3.80 0.47 -15.73
CA ASN A 196 -5.10 0.00 -16.19
C ASN A 196 -6.29 0.87 -15.72
N ILE A 197 -6.10 1.82 -14.81
CA ILE A 197 -7.19 2.66 -14.29
C ILE A 197 -7.59 3.77 -15.26
N SER A 198 -6.68 4.22 -16.12
CA SER A 198 -6.92 5.21 -17.16
C SER A 198 -5.87 5.05 -18.27
N GLU A 199 -6.16 5.62 -19.44
CA GLU A 199 -5.20 5.66 -20.55
C GLU A 199 -3.92 6.39 -20.12
N ARG A 200 -2.77 5.82 -20.45
CA ARG A 200 -1.42 6.34 -20.17
C ARG A 200 -0.63 6.47 -21.46
N ARG A 201 0.34 7.37 -21.45
CA ARG A 201 1.31 7.46 -22.54
C ARG A 201 2.33 6.34 -22.40
N ASP A 202 2.90 5.91 -23.53
CA ASP A 202 3.97 4.92 -23.50
C ASP A 202 5.15 5.41 -22.65
N GLY A 203 5.59 4.57 -21.69
CA GLY A 203 6.66 4.89 -20.76
C GLY A 203 6.27 5.74 -19.53
N GLU A 204 5.01 6.12 -19.35
CA GLU A 204 4.57 6.72 -18.08
C GLU A 204 4.55 5.66 -16.97
N SER A 205 4.92 6.07 -15.77
CA SER A 205 4.91 5.27 -14.53
C SER A 205 4.23 6.05 -13.42
N ILE A 206 3.71 5.35 -12.42
CA ILE A 206 3.12 5.93 -11.22
C ILE A 206 4.15 6.73 -10.38
N MET A 207 5.46 6.55 -10.64
CA MET A 207 6.55 7.28 -9.97
C MET A 207 6.70 8.70 -10.50
#